data_ad846c446687a6e68ea8dcb929458e14
#
_entry.id   ad846c446687a6e68ea8dcb929458e14
#
_cell.length_a   1.000
_cell.length_b   1.000
_cell.length_c   1.000
_cell.angle_alpha   90.00
_cell.angle_beta   90.00
_cell.angle_gamma   90.00
#
_symmetry.space_group_name_H-M   'P 1'
#
loop_
_entity.id
_entity.type
_entity.pdbx_description
1 polymer ?
#
loop_
_entity_poly.entity_id
_entity_poly.type
_entity_poly.pdbx_seq_one_letter_code
_entity_poly.pdbx_strand_id
1 'polypeptide(L)'
;LSGYLLDSFARKPLYLLAYFIFMSMFAGYIIAGSLTLFILFRIIHGISFGMVTVGGNTIVIDIMPSSRRGEGLGYYGLSNNIAMAVGPMSGLFLHDAGMSYTTIFCYSVGACLLGFFCAMLVKTPYKPPVKREPISLDRFILLKGIPAGISLLLLSIPYGMTTNYVAMYAKEIGINATTGFFFTFMAVGMAISRIFSGKIVDKGKITQVISTGLYIVVVSFFLLSACVYIIQWDTRICNVTFFTVALLLGIGFGIMFPAYNTLFVNLAPNNQRGTATSTYLTSWDVGIGIGMLTGGYIAEISTFDKAYFFGACLTILSMLYFNYKVAPHYHKNKLR
;
A
#
# COMPACT_ATOMS: atom_id res chain seq x y z
N LEU A 1 11.65 11.14 -6.87
CA LEU A 1 12.57 10.81 -7.97
C LEU A 1 11.81 10.27 -9.20
N SER A 2 10.96 9.24 -9.03
CA SER A 2 10.24 8.60 -10.14
C SER A 2 9.40 9.58 -10.97
N GLY A 3 8.65 10.49 -10.32
CA GLY A 3 7.86 11.51 -10.99
C GLY A 3 8.72 12.46 -11.85
N TYR A 4 9.83 12.94 -11.28
CA TYR A 4 10.78 13.80 -12.01
C TYR A 4 11.36 13.11 -13.26
N LEU A 5 11.75 11.85 -13.15
CA LEU A 5 12.27 11.07 -14.27
C LEU A 5 11.21 10.87 -15.35
N LEU A 6 9.96 10.54 -14.96
CA LEU A 6 8.84 10.37 -15.90
C LEU A 6 8.39 11.66 -16.58
N ASP A 7 8.64 12.80 -15.97
CA ASP A 7 8.37 14.11 -16.58
C ASP A 7 9.52 14.58 -17.46
N SER A 8 10.76 14.10 -17.21
CA SER A 8 11.97 14.49 -17.94
C SER A 8 12.30 13.60 -19.13
N PHE A 9 11.80 12.37 -19.15
CA PHE A 9 12.10 11.36 -20.19
C PHE A 9 10.83 10.79 -20.82
N ALA A 10 10.98 10.07 -21.93
CA ALA A 10 9.88 9.37 -22.58
C ALA A 10 9.31 8.29 -21.63
N ARG A 11 8.03 8.44 -21.24
CA ARG A 11 7.40 7.69 -20.15
C ARG A 11 7.38 6.18 -20.39
N LYS A 12 6.94 5.73 -21.56
CA LYS A 12 6.81 4.29 -21.85
C LYS A 12 8.15 3.55 -21.89
N PRO A 13 9.20 4.00 -22.57
CA PRO A 13 10.51 3.33 -22.54
C PRO A 13 11.09 3.26 -21.12
N LEU A 14 10.97 4.36 -20.35
CA LEU A 14 11.46 4.40 -18.99
C LEU A 14 10.68 3.44 -18.08
N TYR A 15 9.36 3.37 -18.24
CA TYR A 15 8.50 2.42 -17.53
C TYR A 15 8.87 0.96 -17.85
N LEU A 16 9.06 0.62 -19.12
CA LEU A 16 9.45 -0.72 -19.55
C LEU A 16 10.84 -1.11 -19.02
N LEU A 17 11.80 -0.18 -19.04
CA LEU A 17 13.13 -0.42 -18.46
C LEU A 17 13.03 -0.70 -16.96
N ALA A 18 12.28 0.11 -16.22
CA ALA A 18 12.06 -0.09 -14.79
C ALA A 18 11.35 -1.42 -14.50
N TYR A 19 10.36 -1.78 -15.33
CA TYR A 19 9.64 -3.04 -15.20
C TYR A 19 10.56 -4.25 -15.49
N PHE A 20 11.42 -4.15 -16.48
CA PHE A 20 12.42 -5.18 -16.76
C PHE A 20 13.37 -5.39 -15.59
N ILE A 21 13.90 -4.30 -15.00
CA ILE A 21 14.75 -4.38 -13.80
C ILE A 21 13.96 -5.00 -12.63
N PHE A 22 12.74 -4.53 -12.39
CA PHE A 22 11.86 -5.05 -11.34
C PHE A 22 11.67 -6.57 -11.44
N MET A 23 11.29 -7.08 -12.61
CA MET A 23 11.08 -8.50 -12.84
C MET A 23 12.38 -9.33 -12.70
N SER A 24 13.51 -8.77 -13.14
CA SER A 24 14.82 -9.43 -13.05
C SER A 24 15.29 -9.65 -11.62
N MET A 25 14.81 -8.84 -10.66
CA MET A 25 15.17 -9.01 -9.24
C MET A 25 14.57 -10.28 -8.63
N PHE A 26 13.43 -10.78 -9.12
CA PHE A 26 12.91 -12.08 -8.67
C PHE A 26 13.84 -13.23 -9.09
N ALA A 27 14.41 -13.17 -10.29
CA ALA A 27 15.46 -14.12 -10.70
C ALA A 27 16.74 -13.92 -9.86
N GLY A 28 17.07 -12.67 -9.51
CA GLY A 28 18.17 -12.34 -8.60
C GLY A 28 18.03 -13.02 -7.24
N TYR A 29 16.82 -13.10 -6.69
CA TYR A 29 16.58 -13.78 -5.40
C TYR A 29 16.88 -15.29 -5.45
N ILE A 30 16.69 -15.94 -6.59
CA ILE A 30 16.97 -17.37 -6.76
C ILE A 30 18.48 -17.63 -6.70
N ILE A 31 19.31 -16.70 -7.21
CA ILE A 31 20.77 -16.85 -7.26
C ILE A 31 21.50 -16.16 -6.09
N ALA A 32 20.76 -15.53 -5.18
CA ALA A 32 21.35 -14.82 -4.04
C ALA A 32 21.97 -15.81 -3.04
N GLY A 33 23.27 -16.07 -3.16
CA GLY A 33 24.01 -16.97 -2.28
C GLY A 33 24.45 -16.35 -0.94
N SER A 34 24.15 -15.06 -0.69
CA SER A 34 24.46 -14.37 0.57
C SER A 34 23.37 -13.36 0.95
N LEU A 35 23.26 -13.08 2.26
CA LEU A 35 22.33 -12.07 2.77
C LEU A 35 22.62 -10.68 2.20
N THR A 36 23.89 -10.31 2.07
CA THR A 36 24.30 -9.02 1.51
C THR A 36 23.83 -8.86 0.06
N LEU A 37 23.98 -9.90 -0.76
CA LEU A 37 23.53 -9.89 -2.17
C LEU A 37 22.00 -9.84 -2.24
N PHE A 38 21.31 -10.57 -1.37
CA PHE A 38 19.85 -10.52 -1.26
C PHE A 38 19.36 -9.11 -0.91
N ILE A 39 19.99 -8.43 0.08
CA ILE A 39 19.66 -7.06 0.45
C ILE A 39 19.90 -6.10 -0.73
N LEU A 40 21.00 -6.26 -1.46
CA LEU A 40 21.27 -5.44 -2.65
C LEU A 40 20.15 -5.59 -3.70
N PHE A 41 19.77 -6.82 -4.02
CA PHE A 41 18.64 -7.07 -4.93
C PHE A 41 17.34 -6.47 -4.41
N ARG A 42 17.08 -6.52 -3.10
CA ARG A 42 15.89 -5.88 -2.48
C ARG A 42 15.87 -4.36 -2.65
N ILE A 43 17.02 -3.71 -2.51
CA ILE A 43 17.14 -2.25 -2.71
C ILE A 43 16.84 -1.90 -4.17
N ILE A 44 17.46 -2.59 -5.13
CA ILE A 44 17.23 -2.35 -6.57
C ILE A 44 15.77 -2.65 -6.94
N HIS A 45 15.20 -3.74 -6.38
CA HIS A 45 13.80 -4.11 -6.56
C HIS A 45 12.86 -3.01 -6.06
N GLY A 46 13.11 -2.46 -4.86
CA GLY A 46 12.29 -1.37 -4.30
C GLY A 46 12.34 -0.09 -5.14
N ILE A 47 13.53 0.31 -5.61
CA ILE A 47 13.69 1.48 -6.50
C ILE A 47 12.92 1.28 -7.81
N SER A 48 13.07 0.12 -8.44
CA SER A 48 12.37 -0.21 -9.70
C SER A 48 10.86 -0.33 -9.49
N PHE A 49 10.39 -0.91 -8.37
CA PHE A 49 8.98 -0.97 -8.00
C PHE A 49 8.34 0.42 -7.88
N GLY A 50 9.01 1.35 -7.19
CA GLY A 50 8.53 2.73 -7.10
C GLY A 50 8.41 3.42 -8.46
N MET A 51 9.33 3.14 -9.39
CA MET A 51 9.25 3.65 -10.76
C MET A 51 8.09 3.00 -11.56
N VAL A 52 7.90 1.69 -11.42
CA VAL A 52 6.80 0.95 -12.08
C VAL A 52 5.44 1.44 -11.57
N THR A 53 5.30 1.64 -10.25
CA THR A 53 4.03 2.08 -9.66
C THR A 53 3.65 3.48 -10.13
N VAL A 54 4.58 4.45 -10.04
CA VAL A 54 4.32 5.83 -10.48
C VAL A 54 4.14 5.90 -11.99
N GLY A 55 4.97 5.15 -12.75
CA GLY A 55 4.90 5.09 -14.21
C GLY A 55 3.60 4.50 -14.72
N GLY A 56 3.13 3.40 -14.13
CA GLY A 56 1.87 2.77 -14.47
C GLY A 56 0.68 3.71 -14.27
N ASN A 57 0.58 4.34 -13.09
CA ASN A 57 -0.44 5.36 -12.82
C ASN A 57 -0.41 6.51 -13.84
N THR A 58 0.78 7.02 -14.14
CA THR A 58 0.95 8.13 -15.08
C THR A 58 0.52 7.75 -16.50
N ILE A 59 0.88 6.55 -16.96
CA ILE A 59 0.51 6.04 -18.28
C ILE A 59 -1.02 5.86 -18.36
N VAL A 60 -1.66 5.31 -17.33
CA VAL A 60 -3.13 5.17 -17.30
C VAL A 60 -3.81 6.54 -17.44
N ILE A 61 -3.34 7.57 -16.73
CA ILE A 61 -3.87 8.93 -16.84
C ILE A 61 -3.69 9.49 -18.27
N ASP A 62 -2.58 9.16 -18.93
CA ASP A 62 -2.26 9.68 -20.27
C ASP A 62 -3.10 9.06 -21.38
N ILE A 63 -3.44 7.77 -21.26
CA ILE A 63 -4.22 7.05 -22.27
C ILE A 63 -5.73 7.24 -22.10
N MET A 64 -6.19 7.63 -20.90
CA MET A 64 -7.61 7.79 -20.62
C MET A 64 -8.15 9.16 -21.06
N PRO A 65 -9.29 9.20 -21.76
CA PRO A 65 -9.99 10.46 -22.02
C PRO A 65 -10.30 11.21 -20.73
N SER A 66 -10.25 12.53 -20.76
CA SER A 66 -10.49 13.37 -19.57
C SER A 66 -11.83 13.09 -18.89
N SER A 67 -12.87 12.77 -19.68
CA SER A 67 -14.21 12.44 -19.20
C SER A 67 -14.33 11.07 -18.50
N ARG A 68 -13.38 10.15 -18.68
CA ARG A 68 -13.41 8.79 -18.13
C ARG A 68 -12.17 8.43 -17.29
N ARG A 69 -11.38 9.43 -16.90
CA ARG A 69 -10.14 9.20 -16.09
C ARG A 69 -10.43 8.57 -14.75
N GLY A 70 -11.50 9.00 -14.08
CA GLY A 70 -11.90 8.43 -12.80
C GLY A 70 -12.26 6.95 -12.90
N GLU A 71 -12.98 6.57 -13.93
CA GLU A 71 -13.33 5.18 -14.23
C GLU A 71 -12.07 4.34 -14.51
N GLY A 72 -11.18 4.83 -15.37
CA GLY A 72 -9.93 4.14 -15.69
C GLY A 72 -9.00 3.96 -14.49
N LEU A 73 -8.85 4.99 -13.66
CA LEU A 73 -8.10 4.91 -12.40
C LEU A 73 -8.77 3.96 -11.39
N GLY A 74 -10.10 3.87 -11.42
CA GLY A 74 -10.86 2.93 -10.62
C GLY A 74 -10.53 1.48 -10.98
N TYR A 75 -10.54 1.12 -12.26
CA TYR A 75 -10.16 -0.21 -12.73
C TYR A 75 -8.69 -0.52 -12.45
N TYR A 76 -7.79 0.45 -12.66
CA TYR A 76 -6.38 0.29 -12.32
C TYR A 76 -6.17 0.08 -10.82
N GLY A 77 -6.86 0.85 -9.98
CA GLY A 77 -6.84 0.67 -8.54
C GLY A 77 -7.44 -0.66 -8.07
N LEU A 78 -8.46 -1.18 -8.77
CA LEU A 78 -9.04 -2.50 -8.49
C LEU A 78 -8.02 -3.62 -8.78
N SER A 79 -7.26 -3.53 -9.87
CA SER A 79 -6.20 -4.50 -10.18
C SER A 79 -5.13 -4.55 -9.09
N ASN A 80 -4.74 -3.39 -8.53
CA ASN A 80 -3.82 -3.32 -7.39
C ASN A 80 -4.39 -4.05 -6.15
N ASN A 81 -5.69 -3.89 -5.87
CA ASN A 81 -6.30 -4.58 -4.72
C ASN A 81 -6.34 -6.10 -4.91
N ILE A 82 -6.67 -6.54 -6.13
CA ILE A 82 -6.64 -7.98 -6.47
C ILE A 82 -5.22 -8.52 -6.28
N ALA A 83 -4.21 -7.79 -6.76
CA ALA A 83 -2.81 -8.20 -6.61
C ALA A 83 -2.37 -8.25 -5.13
N MET A 84 -2.78 -7.29 -4.31
CA MET A 84 -2.49 -7.25 -2.87
C MET A 84 -3.17 -8.39 -2.09
N ALA A 85 -4.29 -8.93 -2.60
CA ALA A 85 -4.94 -10.09 -2.02
C ALA A 85 -4.33 -11.40 -2.53
N VAL A 86 -4.28 -11.55 -3.86
CA VAL A 86 -3.86 -12.79 -4.52
C VAL A 86 -2.37 -13.07 -4.30
N GLY A 87 -1.53 -12.04 -4.27
CA GLY A 87 -0.08 -12.19 -4.10
C GLY A 87 0.30 -12.91 -2.80
N PRO A 88 0.02 -12.32 -1.62
CA PRO A 88 0.34 -12.95 -0.34
C PRO A 88 -0.41 -14.27 -0.13
N MET A 89 -1.69 -14.34 -0.53
CA MET A 89 -2.48 -15.57 -0.45
C MET A 89 -1.82 -16.71 -1.23
N SER A 90 -1.46 -16.47 -2.50
CA SER A 90 -0.81 -17.48 -3.34
C SER A 90 0.54 -17.90 -2.77
N GLY A 91 1.34 -16.94 -2.29
CA GLY A 91 2.63 -17.22 -1.68
C GLY A 91 2.51 -18.14 -0.46
N LEU A 92 1.55 -17.86 0.44
CA LEU A 92 1.30 -18.68 1.62
C LEU A 92 0.76 -20.07 1.27
N PHE A 93 -0.18 -20.19 0.34
CA PHE A 93 -0.70 -21.50 -0.10
C PHE A 93 0.40 -22.37 -0.74
N LEU A 94 1.26 -21.78 -1.56
CA LEU A 94 2.37 -22.53 -2.17
C LEU A 94 3.39 -22.97 -1.12
N HIS A 95 3.68 -22.11 -0.13
CA HIS A 95 4.57 -22.43 0.99
C HIS A 95 3.96 -23.53 1.88
N ASP A 96 2.68 -23.43 2.23
CA ASP A 96 1.98 -24.43 3.07
C ASP A 96 1.82 -25.77 2.34
N ALA A 97 1.78 -25.75 0.99
CA ALA A 97 1.83 -26.96 0.14
C ALA A 97 3.25 -27.58 0.04
N GLY A 98 4.24 -27.06 0.77
CA GLY A 98 5.62 -27.57 0.82
C GLY A 98 6.48 -27.19 -0.39
N MET A 99 6.08 -26.23 -1.21
CA MET A 99 6.88 -25.77 -2.35
C MET A 99 8.11 -24.98 -1.89
N SER A 100 9.23 -25.14 -2.59
CA SER A 100 10.45 -24.40 -2.31
C SER A 100 10.32 -22.93 -2.63
N TYR A 101 11.06 -22.07 -1.92
CA TYR A 101 11.11 -20.63 -2.24
C TYR A 101 11.55 -20.35 -3.69
N THR A 102 12.47 -21.17 -4.22
CA THR A 102 12.87 -21.08 -5.63
C THR A 102 11.67 -21.24 -6.57
N THR A 103 10.82 -22.23 -6.32
CA THR A 103 9.60 -22.47 -7.12
C THR A 103 8.65 -21.28 -7.02
N ILE A 104 8.45 -20.72 -5.82
CA ILE A 104 7.59 -19.55 -5.60
C ILE A 104 8.13 -18.32 -6.36
N PHE A 105 9.44 -18.09 -6.35
CA PHE A 105 10.06 -17.02 -7.14
C PHE A 105 9.93 -17.25 -8.65
N CYS A 106 10.03 -18.48 -9.13
CA CYS A 106 9.78 -18.80 -10.54
C CYS A 106 8.35 -18.45 -10.98
N TYR A 107 7.33 -18.75 -10.17
CA TYR A 107 5.96 -18.31 -10.42
C TYR A 107 5.84 -16.79 -10.45
N SER A 108 6.52 -16.08 -9.55
CA SER A 108 6.56 -14.62 -9.53
C SER A 108 7.19 -14.05 -10.81
N VAL A 109 8.30 -14.63 -11.28
CA VAL A 109 8.92 -14.26 -12.57
C VAL A 109 7.94 -14.47 -13.72
N GLY A 110 7.26 -15.62 -13.77
CA GLY A 110 6.28 -15.93 -14.81
C GLY A 110 5.12 -14.91 -14.85
N ALA A 111 4.56 -14.57 -13.69
CA ALA A 111 3.51 -13.56 -13.58
C ALA A 111 4.00 -12.16 -14.02
N CYS A 112 5.22 -11.78 -13.63
CA CYS A 112 5.83 -10.51 -14.05
C CYS A 112 6.12 -10.48 -15.56
N LEU A 113 6.57 -11.58 -16.15
CA LEU A 113 6.77 -11.69 -17.61
C LEU A 113 5.48 -11.45 -18.36
N LEU A 114 4.37 -12.08 -17.93
CA LEU A 114 3.06 -11.87 -18.54
C LEU A 114 2.65 -10.40 -18.46
N GLY A 115 2.79 -9.77 -17.29
CA GLY A 115 2.51 -8.35 -17.11
C GLY A 115 3.41 -7.45 -17.96
N PHE A 116 4.69 -7.79 -18.12
CA PHE A 116 5.64 -7.06 -18.95
C PHE A 116 5.23 -7.11 -20.44
N PHE A 117 4.84 -8.28 -20.94
CA PHE A 117 4.30 -8.41 -22.30
C PHE A 117 3.04 -7.56 -22.49
N CYS A 118 2.11 -7.61 -21.56
CA CYS A 118 0.92 -6.75 -21.60
C CYS A 118 1.30 -5.26 -21.63
N ALA A 119 2.27 -4.84 -20.83
CA ALA A 119 2.76 -3.46 -20.80
C ALA A 119 3.39 -3.02 -22.12
N MET A 120 4.11 -3.90 -22.82
CA MET A 120 4.65 -3.62 -24.15
C MET A 120 3.56 -3.36 -25.19
N LEU A 121 2.43 -4.05 -25.10
CA LEU A 121 1.31 -3.91 -26.03
C LEU A 121 0.52 -2.60 -25.83
N VAL A 122 0.61 -1.95 -24.66
CA VAL A 122 -0.09 -0.70 -24.38
C VAL A 122 0.42 0.40 -25.32
N LYS A 123 -0.47 0.98 -26.11
CA LYS A 123 -0.18 2.14 -26.97
C LYS A 123 -0.32 3.42 -26.14
N THR A 124 0.75 4.21 -26.08
CA THR A 124 0.75 5.50 -25.38
C THR A 124 0.87 6.64 -26.38
N PRO A 125 0.14 7.76 -26.21
CA PRO A 125 0.35 8.95 -27.01
C PRO A 125 1.76 9.48 -26.78
N TYR A 126 2.43 9.91 -27.84
CA TYR A 126 3.72 10.57 -27.73
C TYR A 126 3.53 11.91 -27.02
N LYS A 127 4.20 12.11 -25.90
CA LYS A 127 4.32 13.40 -25.24
C LYS A 127 5.79 13.82 -25.27
N PRO A 128 6.11 14.96 -25.90
CA PRO A 128 7.48 15.47 -25.86
C PRO A 128 7.88 15.75 -24.41
N PRO A 129 9.15 15.52 -24.03
CA PRO A 129 9.65 15.87 -22.72
C PRO A 129 9.47 17.36 -22.45
N VAL A 130 8.95 17.71 -21.29
CA VAL A 130 8.77 19.10 -20.86
C VAL A 130 10.15 19.74 -20.62
N LYS A 131 10.31 21.02 -21.00
CA LYS A 131 11.54 21.79 -20.71
C LYS A 131 11.94 21.60 -19.24
N ARG A 132 13.21 21.23 -19.03
CA ARG A 132 13.79 21.04 -17.71
C ARG A 132 13.74 22.36 -16.93
N GLU A 133 12.87 22.43 -15.94
CA GLU A 133 12.91 23.52 -14.97
C GLU A 133 13.87 23.16 -13.83
N PRO A 134 14.43 24.14 -13.10
CA PRO A 134 15.39 23.87 -12.03
C PRO A 134 14.81 22.97 -10.94
N ILE A 135 15.65 22.11 -10.38
CA ILE A 135 15.28 21.17 -9.32
C ILE A 135 15.02 21.98 -8.03
N SER A 136 13.80 21.87 -7.48
CA SER A 136 13.43 22.45 -6.20
C SER A 136 12.79 21.38 -5.29
N LEU A 137 12.89 21.54 -3.97
CA LEU A 137 12.30 20.62 -2.98
C LEU A 137 10.78 20.46 -3.17
N ASP A 138 10.09 21.53 -3.54
CA ASP A 138 8.64 21.53 -3.79
C ASP A 138 8.20 20.62 -4.91
N ARG A 139 9.14 20.15 -5.75
CA ARG A 139 8.88 19.17 -6.81
C ARG A 139 9.00 17.72 -6.35
N PHE A 140 9.57 17.50 -5.18
CA PHE A 140 9.73 16.17 -4.61
C PHE A 140 8.73 15.90 -3.49
N ILE A 141 8.38 16.92 -2.71
CA ILE A 141 7.51 16.82 -1.53
C ILE A 141 6.52 17.98 -1.52
N LEU A 142 5.24 17.70 -1.42
CA LEU A 142 4.19 18.69 -1.24
C LEU A 142 4.23 19.19 0.22
N LEU A 143 4.82 20.37 0.48
CA LEU A 143 4.97 20.91 1.84
C LEU A 143 3.63 21.04 2.58
N LYS A 144 2.57 21.52 1.90
CA LYS A 144 1.22 21.60 2.49
C LYS A 144 0.63 20.23 2.83
N GLY A 145 1.13 19.15 2.22
CA GLY A 145 0.72 17.78 2.47
C GLY A 145 1.44 17.10 3.64
N ILE A 146 2.51 17.70 4.18
CA ILE A 146 3.32 17.10 5.26
C ILE A 146 2.47 16.67 6.46
N PRO A 147 1.53 17.48 7.01
CA PRO A 147 0.70 17.01 8.12
C PRO A 147 -0.10 15.76 7.80
N ALA A 148 -0.69 15.69 6.60
CA ALA A 148 -1.41 14.49 6.15
C ALA A 148 -0.46 13.31 5.94
N GLY A 149 0.76 13.58 5.47
CA GLY A 149 1.82 12.57 5.29
C GLY A 149 2.24 11.92 6.61
N ILE A 150 2.39 12.70 7.68
CA ILE A 150 2.72 12.18 9.01
C ILE A 150 1.59 11.28 9.53
N SER A 151 0.33 11.69 9.42
CA SER A 151 -0.81 10.87 9.83
C SER A 151 -0.84 9.55 9.04
N LEU A 152 -0.64 9.61 7.73
CA LEU A 152 -0.63 8.44 6.87
C LEU A 152 0.56 7.52 7.18
N LEU A 153 1.74 8.06 7.46
CA LEU A 153 2.93 7.31 7.86
C LEU A 153 2.67 6.53 9.15
N LEU A 154 2.13 7.19 10.18
CA LEU A 154 1.78 6.53 11.45
C LEU A 154 0.78 5.39 11.26
N LEU A 155 -0.19 5.57 10.35
CA LEU A 155 -1.20 4.56 10.01
C LEU A 155 -0.60 3.38 9.22
N SER A 156 0.36 3.65 8.33
CA SER A 156 0.95 2.61 7.48
C SER A 156 1.97 1.71 8.18
N ILE A 157 2.49 2.12 9.34
CA ILE A 157 3.37 1.27 10.17
C ILE A 157 2.66 -0.04 10.57
N PRO A 158 1.51 -0.04 11.26
CA PRO A 158 0.82 -1.29 11.62
C PRO A 158 0.28 -2.06 10.40
N TYR A 159 0.00 -1.39 9.28
CA TYR A 159 -0.30 -2.08 8.03
C TYR A 159 0.90 -2.90 7.53
N GLY A 160 2.11 -2.31 7.55
CA GLY A 160 3.36 -3.00 7.19
C GLY A 160 3.66 -4.20 8.10
N MET A 161 3.38 -4.09 9.41
CA MET A 161 3.44 -5.23 10.34
C MET A 161 2.47 -6.34 9.90
N THR A 162 1.22 -5.98 9.57
CA THR A 162 0.18 -6.95 9.21
C THR A 162 0.51 -7.72 7.95
N THR A 163 0.94 -7.02 6.90
CA THR A 163 1.26 -7.66 5.61
C THR A 163 2.43 -8.63 5.69
N ASN A 164 3.31 -8.48 6.67
CA ASN A 164 4.50 -9.32 6.81
C ASN A 164 4.39 -10.38 7.91
N TYR A 165 3.69 -10.10 9.01
CA TYR A 165 3.75 -10.93 10.21
C TYR A 165 2.43 -11.55 10.65
N VAL A 166 1.29 -11.22 10.03
CA VAL A 166 -0.01 -11.74 10.48
C VAL A 166 -0.11 -13.26 10.41
N ALA A 167 0.52 -13.89 9.42
CA ALA A 167 0.56 -15.34 9.30
C ALA A 167 1.42 -15.99 10.39
N MET A 168 2.53 -15.34 10.76
CA MET A 168 3.40 -15.80 11.84
C MET A 168 2.69 -15.64 13.19
N TYR A 169 2.02 -14.51 13.42
CA TYR A 169 1.20 -14.28 14.59
C TYR A 169 0.10 -15.33 14.76
N ALA A 170 -0.64 -15.63 13.68
CA ALA A 170 -1.67 -16.66 13.71
C ALA A 170 -1.12 -18.03 14.13
N LYS A 171 0.07 -18.41 13.62
CA LYS A 171 0.75 -19.64 14.03
C LYS A 171 1.21 -19.59 15.49
N GLU A 172 1.76 -18.45 15.96
CA GLU A 172 2.20 -18.25 17.35
C GLU A 172 1.06 -18.46 18.34
N ILE A 173 -0.13 -17.92 18.06
CA ILE A 173 -1.30 -18.04 18.96
C ILE A 173 -2.09 -19.34 18.76
N GLY A 174 -1.72 -20.19 17.79
CA GLY A 174 -2.36 -21.50 17.59
C GLY A 174 -3.63 -21.48 16.71
N ILE A 175 -3.79 -20.49 15.82
CA ILE A 175 -4.84 -20.49 14.80
C ILE A 175 -4.49 -21.52 13.73
N ASN A 176 -5.29 -22.60 13.66
CA ASN A 176 -5.10 -23.71 12.71
C ASN A 176 -5.77 -23.47 11.33
N ALA A 177 -6.45 -22.36 11.13
CA ALA A 177 -7.07 -22.03 9.86
C ALA A 177 -6.01 -21.59 8.85
N THR A 178 -6.27 -21.79 7.55
CA THR A 178 -5.38 -21.34 6.48
C THR A 178 -5.24 -19.82 6.51
N THR A 179 -4.10 -19.35 7.01
CA THR A 179 -3.84 -17.92 7.31
C THR A 179 -3.88 -17.04 6.07
N GLY A 180 -3.65 -17.62 4.89
CA GLY A 180 -3.78 -16.91 3.61
C GLY A 180 -5.16 -16.29 3.37
N PHE A 181 -6.23 -16.85 3.93
CA PHE A 181 -7.57 -16.27 3.87
C PHE A 181 -7.70 -14.92 4.59
N PHE A 182 -6.80 -14.58 5.52
CA PHE A 182 -6.77 -13.25 6.10
C PHE A 182 -6.71 -12.15 5.02
N PHE A 183 -5.83 -12.33 4.04
CA PHE A 183 -5.70 -11.38 2.93
C PHE A 183 -6.90 -11.38 2.01
N THR A 184 -7.56 -12.53 1.83
CA THR A 184 -8.80 -12.62 1.06
C THR A 184 -9.92 -11.81 1.72
N PHE A 185 -10.14 -11.99 3.04
CA PHE A 185 -11.14 -11.23 3.78
C PHE A 185 -10.81 -9.74 3.79
N MET A 186 -9.54 -9.36 3.93
CA MET A 186 -9.10 -7.98 3.86
C MET A 186 -9.38 -7.37 2.47
N ALA A 187 -9.14 -8.12 1.38
CA ALA A 187 -9.43 -7.65 0.03
C ALA A 187 -10.93 -7.50 -0.23
N VAL A 188 -11.76 -8.43 0.26
CA VAL A 188 -13.22 -8.33 0.20
C VAL A 188 -13.69 -7.06 0.92
N GLY A 189 -13.17 -6.79 2.11
CA GLY A 189 -13.45 -5.56 2.85
C GLY A 189 -13.07 -4.30 2.06
N MET A 190 -11.89 -4.28 1.44
CA MET A 190 -11.44 -3.19 0.57
C MET A 190 -12.36 -2.99 -0.64
N ALA A 191 -12.79 -4.07 -1.29
CA ALA A 191 -13.66 -4.00 -2.46
C ALA A 191 -15.05 -3.45 -2.10
N ILE A 192 -15.67 -3.99 -1.04
CA ILE A 192 -16.99 -3.55 -0.56
C ILE A 192 -16.95 -2.07 -0.20
N SER A 193 -15.96 -1.65 0.57
CA SER A 193 -15.87 -0.28 1.08
C SER A 193 -15.71 0.76 -0.03
N ARG A 194 -15.04 0.42 -1.13
CA ARG A 194 -14.84 1.34 -2.27
C ARG A 194 -16.14 1.68 -3.01
N ILE A 195 -17.11 0.77 -3.04
CA ILE A 195 -18.42 1.01 -3.68
C ILE A 195 -19.12 2.20 -3.02
N PHE A 196 -18.99 2.35 -1.72
CA PHE A 196 -19.68 3.38 -0.94
C PHE A 196 -18.83 4.64 -0.72
N SER A 197 -17.52 4.49 -0.52
CA SER A 197 -16.64 5.60 -0.12
C SER A 197 -16.47 6.65 -1.21
N GLY A 198 -16.40 6.26 -2.48
CA GLY A 198 -16.24 7.19 -3.60
C GLY A 198 -17.34 8.27 -3.63
N LYS A 199 -18.60 7.85 -3.50
CA LYS A 199 -19.76 8.77 -3.48
C LYS A 199 -19.72 9.76 -2.30
N ILE A 200 -19.15 9.37 -1.16
CA ILE A 200 -19.05 10.23 0.03
C ILE A 200 -17.89 11.21 -0.12
N VAL A 201 -16.78 10.76 -0.71
CA VAL A 201 -15.62 11.59 -1.04
C VAL A 201 -16.02 12.67 -2.06
N ASP A 202 -16.77 12.31 -3.10
CA ASP A 202 -17.25 13.22 -4.14
C ASP A 202 -18.19 14.31 -3.58
N LYS A 203 -18.91 14.01 -2.49
CA LYS A 203 -19.71 15.00 -1.73
C LYS A 203 -18.87 15.94 -0.85
N GLY A 204 -17.53 15.90 -0.95
CA GLY A 204 -16.63 16.77 -0.19
C GLY A 204 -16.40 16.35 1.27
N LYS A 205 -16.92 15.18 1.72
CA LYS A 205 -16.80 14.68 3.10
C LYS A 205 -15.50 13.89 3.34
N ILE A 206 -14.39 14.30 2.72
CA ILE A 206 -13.11 13.59 2.70
C ILE A 206 -12.58 13.35 4.12
N THR A 207 -12.56 14.37 4.97
CA THR A 207 -12.06 14.26 6.35
C THR A 207 -12.90 13.32 7.22
N GLN A 208 -14.21 13.30 7.01
CA GLN A 208 -15.12 12.39 7.73
C GLN A 208 -14.85 10.92 7.33
N VAL A 209 -14.65 10.66 6.03
CA VAL A 209 -14.33 9.31 5.51
C VAL A 209 -13.01 8.82 6.12
N ILE A 210 -11.98 9.66 6.15
CA ILE A 210 -10.70 9.30 6.75
C ILE A 210 -10.85 9.04 8.25
N SER A 211 -11.52 9.92 9.00
CA SER A 211 -11.75 9.72 10.44
C SER A 211 -12.49 8.41 10.71
N THR A 212 -13.57 8.11 9.98
CA THR A 212 -14.30 6.85 10.12
C THR A 212 -13.41 5.64 9.87
N GLY A 213 -12.57 5.69 8.81
CA GLY A 213 -11.62 4.63 8.53
C GLY A 213 -10.59 4.43 9.66
N LEU A 214 -10.07 5.53 10.22
CA LEU A 214 -9.15 5.49 11.35
C LEU A 214 -9.79 4.83 12.59
N TYR A 215 -11.05 5.15 12.92
CA TYR A 215 -11.77 4.50 14.03
C TYR A 215 -11.90 2.99 13.81
N ILE A 216 -12.29 2.57 12.61
CA ILE A 216 -12.40 1.13 12.27
C ILE A 216 -11.05 0.44 12.44
N VAL A 217 -9.97 1.04 11.96
CA VAL A 217 -8.62 0.45 12.01
C VAL A 217 -8.08 0.39 13.44
N VAL A 218 -8.35 1.42 14.28
CA VAL A 218 -8.00 1.40 15.71
C VAL A 218 -8.64 0.19 16.40
N VAL A 219 -9.97 0.04 16.25
CA VAL A 219 -10.70 -1.09 16.86
C VAL A 219 -10.15 -2.42 16.35
N SER A 220 -9.87 -2.50 15.05
CA SER A 220 -9.35 -3.72 14.43
C SER A 220 -7.98 -4.14 14.99
N PHE A 221 -7.05 -3.21 15.19
CA PHE A 221 -5.74 -3.56 15.74
C PHE A 221 -5.79 -3.92 17.21
N PHE A 222 -6.68 -3.32 18.00
CA PHE A 222 -6.92 -3.76 19.38
C PHE A 222 -7.50 -5.17 19.44
N LEU A 223 -8.48 -5.48 18.59
CA LEU A 223 -9.03 -6.83 18.51
C LEU A 223 -8.01 -7.84 18.03
N LEU A 224 -7.13 -7.45 17.06
CA LEU A 224 -6.06 -8.32 16.60
C LEU A 224 -5.07 -8.62 17.72
N SER A 225 -4.63 -7.61 18.46
CA SER A 225 -3.77 -7.80 19.65
C SER A 225 -4.45 -8.66 20.72
N ALA A 226 -5.77 -8.53 20.90
CA ALA A 226 -6.52 -9.29 21.89
C ALA A 226 -6.73 -10.77 21.53
N CYS A 227 -6.47 -11.20 20.30
CA CYS A 227 -6.66 -12.59 19.86
C CYS A 227 -5.88 -13.59 20.74
N VAL A 228 -4.72 -13.21 21.26
CA VAL A 228 -3.93 -14.05 22.18
C VAL A 228 -4.66 -14.40 23.48
N TYR A 229 -5.57 -13.53 23.95
CA TYR A 229 -6.39 -13.77 25.12
C TYR A 229 -7.70 -14.49 24.75
N ILE A 230 -8.29 -14.14 23.61
CA ILE A 230 -9.55 -14.74 23.13
C ILE A 230 -9.38 -16.25 22.86
N ILE A 231 -8.22 -16.65 22.31
CA ILE A 231 -7.97 -18.07 21.99
C ILE A 231 -7.91 -18.96 23.22
N GLN A 232 -7.55 -18.39 24.39
CA GLN A 232 -7.54 -19.13 25.66
C GLN A 232 -8.96 -19.45 26.16
N TRP A 233 -9.96 -18.70 25.71
CA TRP A 233 -11.37 -18.93 26.07
C TRP A 233 -12.03 -19.89 25.08
N ASP A 234 -11.96 -19.55 23.77
CA ASP A 234 -12.57 -20.36 22.72
C ASP A 234 -11.86 -20.14 21.37
N THR A 235 -11.34 -21.23 20.81
CA THR A 235 -10.64 -21.21 19.51
C THR A 235 -11.56 -20.80 18.36
N ARG A 236 -12.86 -21.14 18.41
CA ARG A 236 -13.83 -20.78 17.36
C ARG A 236 -14.08 -19.27 17.37
N ILE A 237 -14.28 -18.71 18.56
CA ILE A 237 -14.47 -17.25 18.73
C ILE A 237 -13.22 -16.51 18.24
N CYS A 238 -12.02 -17.01 18.58
CA CYS A 238 -10.77 -16.41 18.11
C CYS A 238 -10.66 -16.44 16.58
N ASN A 239 -10.94 -17.57 15.94
CA ASN A 239 -10.91 -17.69 14.48
C ASN A 239 -11.89 -16.70 13.82
N VAL A 240 -13.12 -16.63 14.30
CA VAL A 240 -14.13 -15.68 13.79
C VAL A 240 -13.65 -14.23 13.99
N THR A 241 -13.12 -13.90 15.15
CA THR A 241 -12.58 -12.57 15.44
C THR A 241 -11.43 -12.22 14.50
N PHE A 242 -10.48 -13.14 14.30
CA PHE A 242 -9.31 -12.93 13.44
C PHE A 242 -9.69 -12.61 11.99
N PHE A 243 -10.62 -13.36 11.39
CA PHE A 243 -11.08 -13.08 10.03
C PHE A 243 -12.02 -11.88 9.93
N THR A 244 -12.80 -11.60 10.98
CA THR A 244 -13.61 -10.38 11.08
C THR A 244 -12.71 -9.14 11.13
N VAL A 245 -11.61 -9.20 11.89
CA VAL A 245 -10.60 -8.14 11.92
C VAL A 245 -9.98 -7.92 10.54
N ALA A 246 -9.68 -8.98 9.80
CA ALA A 246 -9.19 -8.86 8.43
C ALA A 246 -10.17 -8.08 7.54
N LEU A 247 -11.46 -8.41 7.61
CA LEU A 247 -12.53 -7.73 6.87
C LEU A 247 -12.62 -6.24 7.29
N LEU A 248 -12.60 -5.96 8.59
CA LEU A 248 -12.67 -4.59 9.12
C LEU A 248 -11.44 -3.76 8.73
N LEU A 249 -10.22 -4.32 8.80
CA LEU A 249 -9.01 -3.68 8.30
C LEU A 249 -9.16 -3.35 6.81
N GLY A 250 -9.68 -4.30 6.03
CA GLY A 250 -9.98 -4.10 4.61
C GLY A 250 -10.94 -2.94 4.39
N ILE A 251 -12.04 -2.86 5.12
CA ILE A 251 -13.01 -1.76 5.06
C ILE A 251 -12.34 -0.44 5.42
N GLY A 252 -11.64 -0.38 6.54
CA GLY A 252 -10.98 0.83 7.02
C GLY A 252 -9.96 1.37 6.02
N PHE A 253 -9.01 0.56 5.57
CA PHE A 253 -8.02 0.97 4.58
C PHE A 253 -8.65 1.25 3.21
N GLY A 254 -9.65 0.47 2.80
CA GLY A 254 -10.33 0.64 1.52
C GLY A 254 -11.03 1.98 1.37
N ILE A 255 -11.63 2.54 2.44
CA ILE A 255 -12.23 3.88 2.41
C ILE A 255 -11.16 4.98 2.53
N MET A 256 -10.08 4.76 3.28
CA MET A 256 -9.08 5.78 3.54
C MET A 256 -8.16 6.05 2.35
N PHE A 257 -7.72 5.03 1.61
CA PHE A 257 -6.75 5.20 0.53
C PHE A 257 -7.18 6.23 -0.53
N PRO A 258 -8.37 6.13 -1.16
CA PRO A 258 -8.80 7.11 -2.14
C PRO A 258 -9.04 8.47 -1.49
N ALA A 259 -9.51 8.51 -0.25
CA ALA A 259 -9.77 9.74 0.48
C ALA A 259 -8.47 10.52 0.79
N TYR A 260 -7.41 9.84 1.27
CA TYR A 260 -6.10 10.47 1.46
C TYR A 260 -5.51 10.96 0.13
N ASN A 261 -5.55 10.15 -0.93
CA ASN A 261 -5.06 10.59 -2.23
C ASN A 261 -5.78 11.86 -2.70
N THR A 262 -7.12 11.90 -2.59
CA THR A 262 -7.92 13.08 -2.92
C THR A 262 -7.56 14.28 -2.03
N LEU A 263 -7.33 14.06 -0.74
CA LEU A 263 -6.89 15.11 0.20
C LEU A 263 -5.56 15.74 -0.25
N PHE A 264 -4.55 14.93 -0.60
CA PHE A 264 -3.27 15.43 -1.08
C PHE A 264 -3.42 16.21 -2.41
N VAL A 265 -4.19 15.68 -3.35
CA VAL A 265 -4.44 16.34 -4.66
C VAL A 265 -5.18 17.66 -4.48
N ASN A 266 -6.10 17.77 -3.52
CA ASN A 266 -6.84 19.00 -3.25
C ASN A 266 -5.99 20.07 -2.53
N LEU A 267 -4.90 19.69 -1.87
CA LEU A 267 -3.93 20.63 -1.29
C LEU A 267 -2.93 21.16 -2.33
N ALA A 268 -2.84 20.52 -3.50
CA ALA A 268 -1.86 20.83 -4.52
C ALA A 268 -2.43 21.69 -5.65
N PRO A 269 -1.68 22.66 -6.17
CA PRO A 269 -2.01 23.35 -7.41
C PRO A 269 -1.96 22.35 -8.59
N ASN A 270 -2.57 22.74 -9.71
CA ASN A 270 -2.73 21.85 -10.88
C ASN A 270 -1.41 21.30 -11.46
N ASN A 271 -0.34 22.08 -11.36
CA ASN A 271 1.01 21.73 -11.83
C ASN A 271 1.82 20.88 -10.83
N GLN A 272 1.31 20.63 -9.62
CA GLN A 272 1.97 19.83 -8.58
C GLN A 272 1.18 18.57 -8.19
N ARG A 273 0.25 18.10 -9.01
CA ARG A 273 -0.54 16.89 -8.72
C ARG A 273 0.33 15.63 -8.63
N GLY A 274 1.35 15.53 -9.48
CA GLY A 274 2.32 14.43 -9.43
C GLY A 274 3.11 14.43 -8.12
N THR A 275 3.56 15.61 -7.68
CA THR A 275 4.23 15.79 -6.38
C THR A 275 3.31 15.41 -5.21
N ALA A 276 2.03 15.79 -5.28
CA ALA A 276 1.04 15.41 -4.25
C ALA A 276 0.89 13.88 -4.15
N THR A 277 0.70 13.21 -5.27
CA THR A 277 0.60 11.74 -5.33
C THR A 277 1.90 11.07 -4.88
N SER A 278 3.06 11.60 -5.28
CA SER A 278 4.36 11.09 -4.84
C SER A 278 4.53 11.24 -3.32
N THR A 279 4.14 12.38 -2.74
CA THR A 279 4.21 12.60 -1.28
C THR A 279 3.30 11.63 -0.53
N TYR A 280 2.08 11.44 -1.03
CA TYR A 280 1.14 10.44 -0.51
C TYR A 280 1.75 9.04 -0.49
N LEU A 281 2.25 8.56 -1.65
CA LEU A 281 2.82 7.22 -1.79
C LEU A 281 4.10 7.06 -0.94
N THR A 282 4.98 8.05 -0.92
CA THR A 282 6.20 8.01 -0.10
C THR A 282 5.88 7.90 1.39
N SER A 283 4.89 8.67 1.88
CA SER A 283 4.47 8.58 3.28
C SER A 283 3.94 7.18 3.63
N TRP A 284 3.20 6.58 2.71
CA TRP A 284 2.67 5.23 2.83
C TRP A 284 3.78 4.18 2.84
N ASP A 285 4.67 4.20 1.85
CA ASP A 285 5.71 3.18 1.67
C ASP A 285 6.77 3.24 2.77
N VAL A 286 7.16 4.45 3.20
CA VAL A 286 8.10 4.63 4.33
C VAL A 286 7.51 4.05 5.62
N GLY A 287 6.22 4.31 5.88
CA GLY A 287 5.57 3.73 7.05
C GLY A 287 5.48 2.20 7.01
N ILE A 288 5.17 1.61 5.85
CA ILE A 288 5.23 0.13 5.68
C ILE A 288 6.63 -0.39 5.99
N GLY A 289 7.67 0.24 5.45
CA GLY A 289 9.07 -0.17 5.71
C GLY A 289 9.44 -0.09 7.19
N ILE A 290 9.08 1.00 7.87
CA ILE A 290 9.26 1.12 9.33
C ILE A 290 8.48 0.02 10.06
N GLY A 291 7.25 -0.26 9.63
CA GLY A 291 6.41 -1.31 10.22
C GLY A 291 7.01 -2.71 10.12
N MET A 292 7.61 -3.04 8.98
CA MET A 292 8.32 -4.31 8.81
C MET A 292 9.49 -4.44 9.81
N LEU A 293 10.29 -3.39 9.97
CA LEU A 293 11.43 -3.41 10.89
C LEU A 293 10.99 -3.43 12.36
N THR A 294 10.08 -2.54 12.72
CA THR A 294 9.62 -2.42 14.13
C THR A 294 8.79 -3.61 14.56
N GLY A 295 7.93 -4.15 13.68
CA GLY A 295 7.11 -5.34 13.97
C GLY A 295 7.97 -6.57 14.22
N GLY A 296 8.99 -6.82 13.36
CA GLY A 296 9.93 -7.90 13.55
C GLY A 296 10.76 -7.74 14.83
N TYR A 297 11.28 -6.54 15.08
CA TYR A 297 12.08 -6.25 16.28
C TYR A 297 11.26 -6.46 17.57
N ILE A 298 10.02 -5.94 17.64
CA ILE A 298 9.17 -6.12 18.84
C ILE A 298 8.84 -7.61 19.03
N ALA A 299 8.55 -8.33 17.95
CA ALA A 299 8.25 -9.76 18.03
C ALA A 299 9.45 -10.59 18.51
N GLU A 300 10.70 -10.22 18.12
CA GLU A 300 11.93 -10.89 18.55
C GLU A 300 12.22 -10.69 20.05
N ILE A 301 12.05 -9.47 20.55
CA ILE A 301 12.31 -9.17 21.98
C ILE A 301 11.11 -9.43 22.89
N SER A 302 9.93 -9.72 22.32
CA SER A 302 8.68 -9.90 23.06
C SER A 302 7.76 -10.88 22.32
N THR A 303 6.60 -10.42 21.82
CA THR A 303 5.56 -11.23 21.18
C THR A 303 4.83 -10.43 20.08
N PHE A 304 4.19 -11.11 19.13
CA PHE A 304 3.45 -10.43 18.07
C PHE A 304 2.21 -9.68 18.59
N ASP A 305 1.52 -10.17 19.64
CA ASP A 305 0.39 -9.46 20.24
C ASP A 305 0.78 -8.06 20.72
N LYS A 306 1.97 -7.92 21.33
CA LYS A 306 2.50 -6.62 21.76
C LYS A 306 2.91 -5.74 20.58
N ALA A 307 3.42 -6.33 19.49
CA ALA A 307 3.65 -5.57 18.26
C ALA A 307 2.34 -5.01 17.69
N TYR A 308 1.25 -5.78 17.69
CA TYR A 308 -0.06 -5.30 17.26
C TYR A 308 -0.68 -4.30 18.23
N PHE A 309 -0.46 -4.46 19.54
CA PHE A 309 -0.85 -3.46 20.53
C PHE A 309 -0.13 -2.11 20.29
N PHE A 310 1.18 -2.16 20.04
CA PHE A 310 1.94 -0.97 19.65
C PHE A 310 1.38 -0.35 18.37
N GLY A 311 1.04 -1.16 17.36
CA GLY A 311 0.37 -0.73 16.14
C GLY A 311 -0.98 -0.05 16.39
N ALA A 312 -1.78 -0.57 17.34
CA ALA A 312 -3.03 0.05 17.77
C ALA A 312 -2.79 1.44 18.39
N CYS A 313 -1.79 1.56 19.26
CA CYS A 313 -1.40 2.85 19.86
C CYS A 313 -0.95 3.87 18.78
N LEU A 314 -0.17 3.46 17.79
CA LEU A 314 0.22 4.31 16.67
C LEU A 314 -0.99 4.76 15.85
N THR A 315 -1.97 3.88 15.65
CA THR A 315 -3.20 4.23 14.93
C THR A 315 -4.05 5.23 15.70
N ILE A 316 -4.13 5.12 17.04
CA ILE A 316 -4.76 6.15 17.89
C ILE A 316 -4.03 7.48 17.72
N LEU A 317 -2.70 7.49 17.77
CA LEU A 317 -1.91 8.69 17.59
C LEU A 317 -2.17 9.33 16.22
N SER A 318 -2.21 8.51 15.16
CA SER A 318 -2.59 8.96 13.81
C SER A 318 -4.00 9.56 13.78
N MET A 319 -4.97 8.90 14.41
CA MET A 319 -6.36 9.35 14.49
C MET A 319 -6.50 10.70 15.21
N LEU A 320 -5.88 10.84 16.37
CA LEU A 320 -5.89 12.10 17.14
C LEU A 320 -5.20 13.21 16.35
N TYR A 321 -4.01 12.93 15.80
CA TYR A 321 -3.28 13.87 14.98
C TYR A 321 -4.06 14.29 13.73
N PHE A 322 -4.73 13.33 13.08
CA PHE A 322 -5.57 13.64 11.93
C PHE A 322 -6.71 14.58 12.30
N ASN A 323 -7.48 14.25 13.33
CA ASN A 323 -8.67 15.03 13.70
C ASN A 323 -8.32 16.43 14.23
N TYR A 324 -7.24 16.57 15.03
CA TYR A 324 -6.90 17.85 15.68
C TYR A 324 -5.95 18.73 14.83
N LYS A 325 -5.16 18.17 13.93
CA LYS A 325 -4.19 18.92 13.13
C LYS A 325 -4.46 18.85 11.63
N VAL A 326 -4.64 17.65 11.07
CA VAL A 326 -4.73 17.49 9.62
C VAL A 326 -6.06 17.98 9.08
N ALA A 327 -7.18 17.61 9.69
CA ALA A 327 -8.50 18.02 9.20
C ALA A 327 -8.71 19.54 9.23
N PRO A 328 -8.37 20.28 10.31
CA PRO A 328 -8.41 21.74 10.30
C PRO A 328 -7.45 22.37 9.29
N HIS A 329 -6.21 21.83 9.18
CA HIS A 329 -5.24 22.27 8.19
C HIS A 329 -5.75 22.11 6.76
N TYR A 330 -6.38 20.96 6.45
CA TYR A 330 -6.97 20.69 5.15
C TYR A 330 -8.09 21.70 4.83
N HIS A 331 -9.04 21.91 5.76
CA HIS A 331 -10.14 22.84 5.53
C HIS A 331 -9.67 24.27 5.28
N LYS A 332 -8.56 24.70 5.92
CA LYS A 332 -7.96 26.03 5.74
C LYS A 332 -7.19 26.16 4.42
N ASN A 333 -6.56 25.10 3.93
CA ASN A 333 -5.57 25.16 2.84
C ASN A 333 -6.01 24.47 1.55
N LYS A 334 -7.19 23.79 1.53
CA LYS A 334 -7.70 23.14 0.32
C LYS A 334 -7.95 24.15 -0.79
N LEU A 335 -7.59 23.78 -2.00
CA LEU A 335 -7.76 24.61 -3.20
C LEU A 335 -9.07 24.29 -3.96
N ARG A 336 -9.73 23.18 -3.55
CA ARG A 336 -10.97 22.69 -4.20
C ARG A 336 -11.90 22.07 -3.17
#